data_d0ef919f72fe18aea96eca228ad20351
#
_entry.id   d0ef919f72fe18aea96eca228ad20351
#
_cell.length_a   1.000
_cell.length_b   1.000
_cell.length_c   1.000
_cell.angle_alpha   90.00
_cell.angle_beta   90.00
_cell.angle_gamma   90.00
#
_symmetry.space_group_name_H-M   'P 1'
#
loop_
_entity.id
_entity.type
_entity.pdbx_description
1 polymer ?
#
loop_
_entity_poly.entity_id
_entity_poly.type
_entity_poly.pdbx_seq_one_letter_code
_entity_poly.pdbx_strand_id
1 'polypeptide(L)'
;IEVPYLETLGPREIQLRGVIKAPLYSLRDFDKTTAEEWLTQRGHPGPWADFVSDKFMMQVPTSWIYAFDEPEELMNKWDLAMDGVSEYMGILPKDRNKEVLYLQPDLHIRHGSFGIGYPQINQLYEPNDDETGNSDHWMLEDPTHDYVEYHELGHAQLITMFPGEGEAIVNFPHAYVRNVKFGVDFETAFRES
;
A
#
# COMPACT_ATOMS: atom_id res chain seq x y z
N ILE A 1 5.27 14.44 -13.94
CA ILE A 1 5.63 14.35 -15.37
C ILE A 1 4.92 13.12 -15.90
N GLU A 2 4.07 13.33 -16.88
CA GLU A 2 3.37 12.22 -17.53
C GLU A 2 4.17 11.76 -18.74
N VAL A 3 4.23 10.46 -18.94
CA VAL A 3 4.80 9.81 -20.12
C VAL A 3 3.67 9.01 -20.76
N PRO A 4 3.45 9.11 -22.05
CA PRO A 4 2.43 8.30 -22.72
C PRO A 4 2.66 6.81 -22.48
N TYR A 5 1.58 6.05 -22.39
CA TYR A 5 1.64 4.61 -22.18
C TYR A 5 2.54 3.94 -23.23
N LEU A 6 3.44 3.06 -22.79
CA LEU A 6 4.45 2.38 -23.59
C LEU A 6 5.57 3.27 -24.20
N GLU A 7 5.64 4.53 -23.82
CA GLU A 7 6.72 5.43 -24.23
C GLU A 7 7.78 5.54 -23.14
N THR A 8 9.02 5.85 -23.54
CA THR A 8 10.12 6.15 -22.63
C THR A 8 10.77 7.45 -23.03
N LEU A 9 10.90 8.37 -22.09
CA LEU A 9 11.53 9.67 -22.34
C LEU A 9 13.04 9.67 -22.22
N GLY A 10 13.62 8.58 -21.68
CA GLY A 10 15.04 8.55 -21.28
C GLY A 10 15.33 9.54 -20.14
N PRO A 11 16.60 9.66 -19.72
CA PRO A 11 17.01 10.57 -18.66
C PRO A 11 16.67 12.03 -18.99
N ARG A 12 16.12 12.74 -18.02
CA ARG A 12 15.82 14.19 -18.10
C ARG A 12 16.26 14.86 -16.81
N GLU A 13 16.91 15.98 -16.94
CA GLU A 13 17.24 16.86 -15.81
C GLU A 13 16.09 17.82 -15.56
N ILE A 14 15.64 17.90 -14.31
CA ILE A 14 14.56 18.79 -13.87
C ILE A 14 15.06 19.60 -12.70
N GLN A 15 14.96 20.91 -12.79
CA GLN A 15 15.26 21.80 -11.67
C GLN A 15 14.00 22.07 -10.86
N LEU A 16 14.00 21.63 -9.59
CA LEU A 16 12.93 21.93 -8.63
C LEU A 16 13.35 23.08 -7.72
N ARG A 17 12.40 23.97 -7.39
CA ARG A 17 12.58 25.06 -6.44
C ARG A 17 11.40 25.11 -5.47
N GLY A 18 11.66 25.49 -4.22
CA GLY A 18 10.62 25.61 -3.20
C GLY A 18 10.04 24.25 -2.75
N VAL A 19 10.82 23.21 -2.86
CA VAL A 19 10.47 21.85 -2.41
C VAL A 19 11.23 21.50 -1.13
N ILE A 20 10.67 20.60 -0.34
CA ILE A 20 11.32 19.98 0.80
C ILE A 20 11.47 18.47 0.53
N LYS A 21 12.51 17.88 1.09
CA LYS A 21 12.74 16.44 0.94
C LYS A 21 11.79 15.66 1.85
N ALA A 22 11.11 14.68 1.28
CA ALA A 22 10.23 13.75 1.98
C ALA A 22 10.97 12.43 2.28
N PRO A 23 10.61 11.70 3.35
CA PRO A 23 11.06 10.34 3.54
C PRO A 23 10.61 9.44 2.39
N LEU A 24 11.52 8.58 1.96
CA LEU A 24 11.24 7.54 0.96
C LEU A 24 11.92 6.24 1.37
N TYR A 25 11.13 5.17 1.44
CA TYR A 25 11.64 3.81 1.49
C TYR A 25 11.29 3.07 0.20
N SER A 26 12.30 2.53 -0.46
CA SER A 26 12.12 1.72 -1.67
C SER A 26 12.63 0.30 -1.44
N LEU A 27 11.78 -0.69 -1.75
CA LEU A 27 12.15 -2.10 -1.78
C LEU A 27 12.54 -2.57 -3.19
N ARG A 28 12.42 -1.72 -4.21
CA ARG A 28 12.71 -2.06 -5.61
C ARG A 28 14.21 -2.29 -5.82
N ASP A 29 14.56 -3.29 -6.60
CA ASP A 29 15.96 -3.69 -6.82
C ASP A 29 16.88 -2.57 -7.33
N PHE A 30 16.36 -1.67 -8.17
CA PHE A 30 17.18 -0.63 -8.81
C PHE A 30 17.40 0.62 -7.96
N ASP A 31 16.63 0.80 -6.87
CA ASP A 31 16.73 1.94 -5.97
C ASP A 31 16.44 1.56 -4.50
N LYS A 32 16.78 0.31 -4.12
CA LYS A 32 16.52 -0.22 -2.77
C LYS A 32 17.17 0.65 -1.71
N THR A 33 16.35 1.09 -0.75
CA THR A 33 16.80 1.80 0.45
C THR A 33 17.37 0.80 1.46
N THR A 34 18.61 1.00 1.88
CA THR A 34 19.22 0.19 2.93
C THR A 34 18.70 0.60 4.32
N ALA A 35 18.87 -0.28 5.32
CA ALA A 35 18.51 0.03 6.70
C ALA A 35 19.24 1.28 7.23
N GLU A 36 20.51 1.48 6.86
CA GLU A 36 21.29 2.67 7.25
C GLU A 36 20.74 3.95 6.57
N GLU A 37 20.40 3.87 5.29
CA GLU A 37 19.80 4.99 4.57
C GLU A 37 18.43 5.33 5.13
N TRP A 38 17.63 4.32 5.54
CA TRP A 38 16.33 4.54 6.14
C TRP A 38 16.39 5.39 7.42
N LEU A 39 17.37 5.15 8.27
CA LEU A 39 17.57 5.97 9.48
C LEU A 39 17.76 7.46 9.16
N THR A 40 18.32 7.76 7.97
CA THR A 40 18.46 9.15 7.48
C THR A 40 17.18 9.62 6.80
N GLN A 41 16.58 8.79 5.97
CA GLN A 41 15.38 9.11 5.18
C GLN A 41 14.20 9.48 6.07
N ARG A 42 13.92 8.68 7.11
CA ARG A 42 12.78 8.91 8.01
C ARG A 42 12.82 10.23 8.77
N GLY A 43 13.99 10.86 8.86
CA GLY A 43 14.20 12.18 9.48
C GLY A 43 14.00 13.37 8.52
N HIS A 44 13.64 13.16 7.27
CA HIS A 44 13.39 14.26 6.34
C HIS A 44 12.11 15.04 6.69
N PRO A 45 12.10 16.38 6.46
CA PRO A 45 11.05 17.25 6.96
C PRO A 45 9.76 17.29 6.12
N GLY A 46 9.69 16.54 5.02
CA GLY A 46 8.45 16.44 4.23
C GLY A 46 7.30 15.89 5.06
N PRO A 47 6.07 16.40 4.91
CA PRO A 47 4.95 16.00 5.79
C PRO A 47 4.43 14.59 5.51
N TRP A 48 4.80 14.01 4.39
CA TRP A 48 4.40 12.68 3.94
C TRP A 48 5.61 11.82 3.65
N ALA A 49 5.52 10.55 3.98
CA ALA A 49 6.52 9.52 3.70
C ALA A 49 5.99 8.51 2.69
N ASP A 50 6.80 8.17 1.70
CA ASP A 50 6.46 7.20 0.67
C ASP A 50 7.17 5.88 0.94
N PHE A 51 6.42 4.78 0.81
CA PHE A 51 6.93 3.41 0.80
C PHE A 51 6.58 2.78 -0.54
N VAL A 52 7.55 2.17 -1.22
CA VAL A 52 7.35 1.67 -2.57
C VAL A 52 8.05 0.34 -2.80
N SER A 53 7.35 -0.58 -3.46
CA SER A 53 7.88 -1.82 -4.03
C SER A 53 7.50 -1.93 -5.51
N ASP A 54 7.79 -3.06 -6.14
CA ASP A 54 7.34 -3.35 -7.50
C ASP A 54 5.84 -3.73 -7.58
N LYS A 55 5.18 -3.92 -6.43
CA LYS A 55 3.80 -4.42 -6.36
C LYS A 55 2.86 -3.47 -5.63
N PHE A 56 3.38 -2.72 -4.69
CA PHE A 56 2.62 -1.89 -3.79
C PHE A 56 3.33 -0.60 -3.47
N MET A 57 2.58 0.46 -3.26
CA MET A 57 3.09 1.69 -2.68
C MET A 57 2.06 2.26 -1.71
N MET A 58 2.55 2.94 -0.70
CA MET A 58 1.70 3.71 0.20
C MET A 58 2.36 5.03 0.57
N GLN A 59 1.53 6.00 0.92
CA GLN A 59 1.96 7.26 1.49
C GLN A 59 1.30 7.43 2.85
N VAL A 60 2.09 7.76 3.86
CA VAL A 60 1.63 7.97 5.23
C VAL A 60 2.16 9.29 5.80
N PRO A 61 1.53 9.88 6.82
CA PRO A 61 2.10 11.04 7.51
C PRO A 61 3.49 10.72 8.05
N THR A 62 4.43 11.65 7.87
CA THR A 62 5.80 11.48 8.38
C THR A 62 5.84 11.36 9.91
N SER A 63 4.87 11.94 10.60
CA SER A 63 4.73 11.80 12.05
C SER A 63 4.59 10.34 12.50
N TRP A 64 4.07 9.46 11.68
CA TRP A 64 3.89 8.04 12.01
C TRP A 64 5.18 7.22 11.99
N ILE A 65 6.23 7.73 11.33
CA ILE A 65 7.39 6.88 10.99
C ILE A 65 8.72 7.33 11.60
N TYR A 66 8.74 8.35 12.45
CA TYR A 66 9.99 8.86 13.02
C TYR A 66 10.80 7.80 13.80
N ALA A 67 10.13 6.87 14.44
CA ALA A 67 10.74 5.76 15.15
C ALA A 67 10.50 4.39 14.48
N PHE A 68 9.98 4.35 13.27
CA PHE A 68 9.68 3.12 12.56
C PHE A 68 10.95 2.48 11.99
N ASP A 69 11.32 1.29 12.49
CA ASP A 69 12.61 0.65 12.24
C ASP A 69 12.58 -0.46 11.18
N GLU A 70 11.40 -1.02 10.86
CA GLU A 70 11.26 -2.26 10.08
C GLU A 70 10.50 -2.11 8.75
N PRO A 71 10.84 -1.12 7.89
CA PRO A 71 10.13 -0.88 6.65
C PRO A 71 10.27 -2.04 5.63
N GLU A 72 11.39 -2.76 5.65
CA GLU A 72 11.60 -3.90 4.76
C GLU A 72 10.64 -5.05 5.08
N GLU A 73 10.46 -5.36 6.36
CA GLU A 73 9.52 -6.40 6.78
C GLU A 73 8.09 -6.04 6.38
N LEU A 74 7.69 -4.82 6.65
CA LEU A 74 6.37 -4.32 6.28
C LEU A 74 6.11 -4.41 4.77
N MET A 75 7.03 -3.90 3.95
CA MET A 75 6.85 -3.90 2.50
C MET A 75 6.88 -5.31 1.90
N ASN A 76 7.63 -6.23 2.49
CA ASN A 76 7.57 -7.65 2.12
C ASN A 76 6.21 -8.29 2.43
N LYS A 77 5.59 -7.92 3.57
CA LYS A 77 4.22 -8.36 3.91
C LYS A 77 3.19 -7.82 2.91
N TRP A 78 3.29 -6.54 2.55
CA TRP A 78 2.43 -5.95 1.52
C TRP A 78 2.60 -6.62 0.16
N ASP A 79 3.82 -6.90 -0.26
CA ASP A 79 4.10 -7.60 -1.52
C ASP A 79 3.51 -9.02 -1.51
N LEU A 80 3.60 -9.73 -0.37
CA LEU A 80 2.99 -11.04 -0.20
C LEU A 80 1.46 -10.97 -0.28
N ALA A 81 0.86 -9.95 0.33
CA ALA A 81 -0.57 -9.71 0.26
C ALA A 81 -1.04 -9.44 -1.18
N MET A 82 -0.30 -8.59 -1.92
CA MET A 82 -0.62 -8.27 -3.32
C MET A 82 -0.45 -9.48 -4.25
N ASP A 83 0.48 -10.37 -3.97
CA ASP A 83 0.57 -11.67 -4.66
C ASP A 83 -0.68 -12.51 -4.42
N GLY A 84 -1.18 -12.52 -3.17
CA GLY A 84 -2.42 -13.22 -2.83
C GLY A 84 -3.64 -12.67 -3.55
N VAL A 85 -3.78 -11.36 -3.64
CA VAL A 85 -4.85 -10.71 -4.41
C VAL A 85 -4.78 -11.11 -5.88
N SER A 86 -3.59 -11.06 -6.48
CA SER A 86 -3.39 -11.43 -7.89
C SER A 86 -3.69 -12.92 -8.14
N GLU A 87 -3.26 -13.80 -7.25
CA GLU A 87 -3.54 -15.24 -7.34
C GLU A 87 -5.03 -15.55 -7.21
N TYR A 88 -5.73 -14.88 -6.28
CA TYR A 88 -7.18 -15.00 -6.15
C TYR A 88 -7.90 -14.64 -7.45
N MET A 89 -7.40 -13.64 -8.16
CA MET A 89 -7.89 -13.23 -9.47
C MET A 89 -7.52 -14.18 -10.62
N GLY A 90 -6.73 -15.22 -10.37
CA GLY A 90 -6.20 -16.11 -11.40
C GLY A 90 -5.07 -15.49 -12.22
N ILE A 91 -4.50 -14.38 -11.77
CA ILE A 91 -3.35 -13.73 -12.41
C ILE A 91 -2.07 -14.33 -11.83
N LEU A 92 -1.33 -15.06 -12.66
CA LEU A 92 -0.04 -15.61 -12.24
C LEU A 92 0.99 -14.46 -12.04
N PRO A 93 1.95 -14.62 -11.13
CA PRO A 93 2.97 -13.60 -10.89
C PRO A 93 3.71 -13.13 -12.15
N LYS A 94 3.94 -14.04 -13.11
CA LYS A 94 4.58 -13.74 -14.39
C LYS A 94 3.70 -12.92 -15.36
N ASP A 95 2.38 -12.95 -15.17
CA ASP A 95 1.38 -12.30 -16.04
C ASP A 95 0.83 -11.03 -15.39
N ARG A 96 1.31 -10.71 -14.18
CA ARG A 96 0.90 -9.53 -13.45
C ARG A 96 1.27 -8.27 -14.23
N ASN A 97 0.31 -7.38 -14.37
CA ASN A 97 0.59 -6.04 -14.86
C ASN A 97 1.61 -5.36 -13.93
N LYS A 98 2.50 -4.56 -14.50
CA LYS A 98 3.48 -3.77 -13.73
C LYS A 98 2.84 -2.57 -13.03
N GLU A 99 1.54 -2.60 -12.85
CA GLU A 99 0.80 -1.57 -12.14
C GLU A 99 0.99 -1.80 -10.63
N VAL A 100 1.48 -0.78 -9.99
CA VAL A 100 1.67 -0.75 -8.54
C VAL A 100 0.39 -0.25 -7.91
N LEU A 101 -0.20 -1.02 -6.99
CA LEU A 101 -1.35 -0.54 -6.22
C LEU A 101 -0.89 0.53 -5.23
N TYR A 102 -1.68 1.59 -5.11
CA TYR A 102 -1.32 2.75 -4.30
C TYR A 102 -2.40 3.06 -3.26
N LEU A 103 -2.01 3.05 -2.00
CA LEU A 103 -2.85 3.36 -0.85
C LEU A 103 -2.38 4.67 -0.19
N GLN A 104 -3.32 5.56 0.10
CA GLN A 104 -3.03 6.87 0.71
C GLN A 104 -4.12 7.26 1.72
N PRO A 105 -3.77 7.64 2.96
CA PRO A 105 -4.67 8.34 3.85
C PRO A 105 -5.02 9.74 3.31
N ASP A 106 -6.29 10.13 3.46
CA ASP A 106 -6.77 11.45 3.05
C ASP A 106 -7.38 12.20 4.23
N LEU A 107 -6.94 13.44 4.43
CA LEU A 107 -7.39 14.34 5.50
C LEU A 107 -8.89 14.68 5.45
N HIS A 108 -9.50 14.55 4.28
CA HIS A 108 -10.90 14.90 4.06
C HIS A 108 -11.86 13.73 4.22
N ILE A 109 -11.34 12.50 4.26
CA ILE A 109 -12.14 11.32 4.50
C ILE A 109 -12.28 11.09 6.00
N ARG A 110 -13.52 11.12 6.48
CA ARG A 110 -13.80 10.97 7.92
C ARG A 110 -14.07 9.52 8.33
N HIS A 111 -14.55 8.70 7.42
CA HIS A 111 -14.91 7.31 7.67
C HIS A 111 -14.75 6.48 6.42
N GLY A 112 -14.15 5.28 6.57
CA GLY A 112 -14.05 4.28 5.54
C GLY A 112 -12.93 4.53 4.53
N SER A 113 -13.01 3.80 3.44
CA SER A 113 -12.08 3.83 2.33
C SER A 113 -12.83 3.94 1.02
N PHE A 114 -12.14 4.36 -0.04
CA PHE A 114 -12.70 4.47 -1.38
C PHE A 114 -11.70 3.92 -2.40
N GLY A 115 -12.07 2.84 -3.09
CA GLY A 115 -11.23 2.13 -4.03
C GLY A 115 -11.54 2.38 -5.51
N ILE A 116 -12.46 3.28 -5.81
CA ILE A 116 -12.77 3.64 -7.20
C ILE A 116 -11.78 4.70 -7.65
N GLY A 117 -10.67 4.24 -8.21
CA GLY A 117 -9.66 5.13 -8.75
C GLY A 117 -8.25 4.81 -8.25
N TYR A 118 -7.35 5.73 -8.54
CA TYR A 118 -5.96 5.64 -8.21
C TYR A 118 -5.45 7.01 -7.77
N PRO A 119 -4.95 7.15 -6.54
CA PRO A 119 -4.77 6.12 -5.51
C PRO A 119 -6.08 5.62 -4.90
N GLN A 120 -6.03 4.46 -4.24
CA GLN A 120 -7.02 4.08 -3.26
C GLN A 120 -6.83 4.96 -2.02
N ILE A 121 -7.90 5.54 -1.52
CA ILE A 121 -7.84 6.49 -0.41
C ILE A 121 -8.52 5.93 0.83
N ASN A 122 -7.90 6.16 1.98
CA ASN A 122 -8.40 5.75 3.28
C ASN A 122 -8.58 6.96 4.20
N GLN A 123 -9.39 6.79 5.25
CA GLN A 123 -9.49 7.80 6.29
C GLN A 123 -8.16 8.00 6.99
N LEU A 124 -7.84 9.24 7.30
CA LEU A 124 -6.76 9.56 8.21
C LEU A 124 -7.27 9.38 9.65
N TYR A 125 -7.15 8.17 10.17
CA TYR A 125 -7.42 7.88 11.57
C TYR A 125 -6.09 7.76 12.32
N GLU A 126 -5.87 8.61 13.28
CA GLU A 126 -4.70 8.61 14.15
C GLU A 126 -5.14 8.15 15.55
N PRO A 127 -5.22 6.81 15.77
CA PRO A 127 -5.81 6.34 17.02
C PRO A 127 -4.95 6.64 18.25
N ASN A 128 -3.64 6.62 18.13
CA ASN A 128 -2.73 6.84 19.24
C ASN A 128 -1.37 7.31 18.76
N ASP A 129 -1.30 8.47 18.08
CA ASP A 129 -0.01 9.12 17.87
C ASP A 129 0.61 9.42 19.23
N ASP A 130 1.50 8.54 19.65
CA ASP A 130 2.33 8.88 20.77
C ASP A 130 3.35 9.93 20.33
N GLU A 131 3.76 10.79 21.26
CA GLU A 131 4.73 11.86 21.00
C GLU A 131 6.12 11.30 20.57
N THR A 132 6.27 9.97 20.48
CA THR A 132 7.53 9.29 20.16
C THR A 132 7.70 9.05 18.65
N GLY A 133 6.65 9.27 17.84
CA GLY A 133 6.69 9.04 16.40
C GLY A 133 6.55 7.57 16.00
N ASN A 134 5.97 6.77 16.88
CA ASN A 134 5.49 5.42 16.59
C ASN A 134 3.98 5.48 16.45
N SER A 135 3.49 5.25 15.27
CA SER A 135 2.08 5.00 15.05
C SER A 135 1.80 3.52 15.12
N ASP A 136 0.75 3.14 15.83
CA ASP A 136 0.17 1.80 15.82
C ASP A 136 -0.88 1.63 14.72
N HIS A 137 -0.81 2.47 13.69
CA HIS A 137 -1.72 2.37 12.56
C HIS A 137 -1.48 1.08 11.77
N TRP A 138 -2.56 0.32 11.53
CA TRP A 138 -2.52 -0.98 10.86
C TRP A 138 -1.75 -0.98 9.52
N MET A 139 -1.73 0.13 8.78
CA MET A 139 -0.94 0.24 7.55
C MET A 139 0.56 -0.01 7.77
N LEU A 140 1.07 0.26 8.98
CA LEU A 140 2.47 0.05 9.35
C LEU A 140 2.72 -1.26 10.11
N GLU A 141 1.68 -1.97 10.51
CA GLU A 141 1.81 -3.20 11.32
C GLU A 141 1.41 -4.45 10.55
N ASP A 142 0.18 -4.49 10.06
CA ASP A 142 -0.41 -5.70 9.49
C ASP A 142 -1.26 -5.39 8.25
N PRO A 143 -0.77 -5.74 7.06
CA PRO A 143 -1.53 -5.57 5.82
C PRO A 143 -2.89 -6.27 5.81
N THR A 144 -3.14 -7.21 6.72
CA THR A 144 -4.40 -7.98 6.76
C THR A 144 -5.34 -7.55 7.87
N HIS A 145 -5.02 -6.47 8.58
CA HIS A 145 -5.82 -5.99 9.72
C HIS A 145 -7.22 -5.54 9.30
N ASP A 146 -7.33 -4.82 8.21
CA ASP A 146 -8.60 -4.22 7.78
C ASP A 146 -9.10 -4.82 6.46
N TYR A 147 -10.28 -5.46 6.51
CA TYR A 147 -10.91 -6.03 5.32
C TYR A 147 -11.38 -4.95 4.33
N VAL A 148 -11.67 -3.74 4.80
CA VAL A 148 -12.18 -2.64 3.97
C VAL A 148 -11.19 -2.29 2.87
N GLU A 149 -9.89 -2.35 3.14
CA GLU A 149 -8.87 -2.10 2.12
C GLU A 149 -8.91 -3.12 0.99
N TYR A 150 -9.11 -4.41 1.33
CA TYR A 150 -9.25 -5.47 0.32
C TYR A 150 -10.57 -5.40 -0.43
N HIS A 151 -11.62 -4.94 0.24
CA HIS A 151 -12.91 -4.65 -0.37
C HIS A 151 -12.75 -3.61 -1.48
N GLU A 152 -12.10 -2.49 -1.18
CA GLU A 152 -11.86 -1.42 -2.14
C GLU A 152 -10.86 -1.83 -3.24
N LEU A 153 -9.81 -2.58 -2.89
CA LEU A 153 -8.91 -3.19 -3.88
C LEU A 153 -9.66 -4.15 -4.80
N GLY A 154 -10.63 -4.88 -4.26
CA GLY A 154 -11.52 -5.75 -5.00
C GLY A 154 -12.34 -5.00 -6.04
N HIS A 155 -12.91 -3.85 -5.71
CA HIS A 155 -13.61 -2.98 -6.66
C HIS A 155 -12.72 -2.57 -7.83
N ALA A 156 -11.49 -2.20 -7.56
CA ALA A 156 -10.54 -1.79 -8.59
C ALA A 156 -10.18 -2.93 -9.56
N GLN A 157 -10.24 -4.20 -9.12
CA GLN A 157 -9.75 -5.34 -9.87
C GLN A 157 -10.83 -6.32 -10.34
N LEU A 158 -11.90 -6.53 -9.56
CA LEU A 158 -12.88 -7.60 -9.78
C LEU A 158 -14.16 -7.16 -10.46
N ILE A 159 -14.49 -5.89 -10.44
CA ILE A 159 -15.82 -5.37 -10.82
C ILE A 159 -16.26 -5.78 -12.23
N THR A 160 -15.31 -5.89 -13.16
CA THR A 160 -15.58 -6.28 -14.54
C THR A 160 -15.79 -7.77 -14.74
N MET A 161 -15.32 -8.60 -13.81
CA MET A 161 -15.39 -10.07 -13.88
C MET A 161 -16.69 -10.62 -13.31
N PHE A 162 -17.30 -9.91 -12.37
CA PHE A 162 -18.47 -10.37 -11.61
C PHE A 162 -19.58 -9.31 -11.60
N PRO A 163 -20.27 -9.08 -12.73
CA PRO A 163 -21.33 -8.10 -12.79
C PRO A 163 -22.53 -8.53 -11.93
N GLY A 164 -22.98 -7.65 -11.07
CA GLY A 164 -24.18 -7.81 -10.27
C GLY A 164 -23.99 -8.17 -8.78
N GLU A 165 -22.87 -8.78 -8.41
CA GLU A 165 -22.57 -9.19 -7.02
C GLU A 165 -21.30 -8.52 -6.48
N GLY A 166 -20.97 -7.34 -6.98
CA GLY A 166 -19.73 -6.65 -6.70
C GLY A 166 -19.42 -6.51 -5.20
N GLU A 167 -20.37 -6.03 -4.42
CA GLU A 167 -20.19 -5.77 -2.98
C GLU A 167 -19.94 -7.04 -2.14
N ALA A 168 -20.41 -8.19 -2.59
CA ALA A 168 -20.17 -9.45 -1.89
C ALA A 168 -18.83 -10.07 -2.28
N ILE A 169 -18.50 -10.06 -3.57
CA ILE A 169 -17.33 -10.76 -4.10
C ILE A 169 -16.03 -10.05 -3.73
N VAL A 170 -16.05 -8.75 -3.61
CA VAL A 170 -14.87 -7.94 -3.28
C VAL A 170 -14.31 -8.19 -1.87
N ASN A 171 -15.05 -8.85 -0.99
CA ASN A 171 -14.58 -9.23 0.34
C ASN A 171 -13.71 -10.50 0.33
N PHE A 172 -13.89 -11.39 -0.63
CA PHE A 172 -13.17 -12.67 -0.66
C PHE A 172 -11.64 -12.57 -0.83
N PRO A 173 -11.07 -11.57 -1.51
CA PRO A 173 -9.62 -11.39 -1.53
C PRO A 173 -8.99 -11.32 -0.14
N HIS A 174 -9.63 -10.67 0.83
CA HIS A 174 -9.15 -10.59 2.21
C HIS A 174 -9.07 -11.98 2.85
N ALA A 175 -10.18 -12.73 2.82
CA ALA A 175 -10.20 -14.10 3.35
C ALA A 175 -9.13 -15.00 2.70
N TYR A 176 -8.99 -14.89 1.37
CA TYR A 176 -7.99 -15.65 0.63
C TYR A 176 -6.56 -15.31 1.06
N VAL A 177 -6.22 -14.04 1.09
CA VAL A 177 -4.89 -13.55 1.48
C VAL A 177 -4.55 -14.01 2.89
N ARG A 178 -5.43 -13.80 3.86
CA ARG A 178 -5.21 -14.23 5.25
C ARG A 178 -4.97 -15.73 5.36
N ASN A 179 -5.79 -16.52 4.69
CA ASN A 179 -5.64 -17.99 4.74
C ASN A 179 -4.40 -18.48 4.00
N VAL A 180 -4.23 -18.09 2.72
CA VAL A 180 -3.21 -18.70 1.86
C VAL A 180 -1.83 -18.08 2.06
N LYS A 181 -1.75 -16.78 2.35
CA LYS A 181 -0.47 -16.08 2.49
C LYS A 181 -0.02 -15.93 3.94
N PHE A 182 -0.96 -15.75 4.87
CA PHE A 182 -0.62 -15.51 6.27
C PHE A 182 -0.97 -16.67 7.21
N GLY A 183 -1.53 -17.76 6.67
CA GLY A 183 -1.75 -19.00 7.42
C GLY A 183 -2.86 -18.94 8.46
N VAL A 184 -3.73 -17.95 8.38
CA VAL A 184 -4.92 -17.88 9.23
C VAL A 184 -5.86 -19.03 8.84
N ASP A 185 -6.45 -19.71 9.83
CA ASP A 185 -7.40 -20.76 9.54
C ASP A 185 -8.58 -20.25 8.70
N PHE A 186 -9.05 -21.08 7.76
CA PHE A 186 -10.03 -20.64 6.75
C PHE A 186 -11.35 -20.12 7.36
N GLU A 187 -11.85 -20.77 8.41
CA GLU A 187 -13.10 -20.35 9.04
C GLU A 187 -12.95 -18.99 9.70
N THR A 188 -11.83 -18.74 10.38
CA THR A 188 -11.49 -17.46 10.99
C THR A 188 -11.30 -16.39 9.92
N ALA A 189 -10.50 -16.67 8.89
CA ALA A 189 -10.27 -15.73 7.80
C ALA A 189 -11.57 -15.31 7.11
N PHE A 190 -12.48 -16.26 6.89
CA PHE A 190 -13.76 -16.01 6.21
C PHE A 190 -14.78 -15.25 7.07
N ARG A 191 -14.78 -15.47 8.38
CA ARG A 191 -15.73 -14.78 9.29
C ARG A 191 -15.40 -13.31 9.53
N GLU A 192 -14.13 -12.97 9.39
CA GLU A 192 -13.61 -11.63 9.67
C GLU A 192 -13.37 -10.80 8.39
N SER A 193 -13.90 -11.27 7.28
CA SER A 193 -13.76 -10.62 5.96
C SER A 193 -15.07 -10.01 5.47
#